data_7e2b94a2de68b2e7827fd1e91656a704
#
_entry.id   7e2b94a2de68b2e7827fd1e91656a704
#
_cell.length_a   1.000
_cell.length_b   1.000
_cell.length_c   1.000
_cell.angle_alpha   90.00
_cell.angle_beta   90.00
_cell.angle_gamma   90.00
#
_symmetry.space_group_name_H-M   'P 1'
#
loop_
_entity.id
_entity.type
_entity.pdbx_description
1 polymer ?
#
loop_
_entity_poly.entity_id
_entity_poly.type
_entity_poly.pdbx_seq_one_letter_code
_entity_poly.pdbx_strand_id
1 'polypeptide(L)'
;RKISGFSFLLLEAGMIGMAAKSNSDYASFQTEYDTQLANYNAATVTADIASFKALVVQARTDMISANDQLTLFSAAAGGVFLISAIHAYITGPTLAEGPKQLPLRLAYDPVWKQTQLKWVISL
;
A
#
# COMPACT_ATOMS: atom_id res chain seq x y z
N ARG A 1 -22.97 12.15 9.85
CA ARG A 1 -22.43 12.10 8.48
C ARG A 1 -20.95 12.47 8.39
N LYS A 2 -20.48 13.53 9.07
CA LYS A 2 -19.05 13.92 9.06
C LYS A 2 -18.17 12.90 9.81
N ILE A 3 -18.68 12.25 10.84
CA ILE A 3 -17.94 11.27 11.65
C ILE A 3 -17.64 10.00 10.87
N SER A 4 -18.57 9.49 10.06
CA SER A 4 -18.34 8.27 9.28
C SER A 4 -17.28 8.46 8.19
N GLY A 5 -17.27 9.60 7.50
CA GLY A 5 -16.24 9.90 6.51
C GLY A 5 -14.84 9.98 7.11
N PHE A 6 -14.71 10.58 8.29
CA PHE A 6 -13.44 10.66 9.00
C PHE A 6 -12.94 9.29 9.48
N SER A 7 -13.87 8.42 9.93
CA SER A 7 -13.51 7.06 10.34
C SER A 7 -12.99 6.22 9.17
N PHE A 8 -13.56 6.33 7.99
CA PHE A 8 -13.08 5.66 6.79
C PHE A 8 -11.69 6.15 6.39
N LEU A 9 -11.46 7.45 6.43
CA LEU A 9 -10.16 8.05 6.11
C LEU A 9 -9.06 7.58 7.07
N LEU A 10 -9.34 7.50 8.37
CA LEU A 10 -8.40 6.98 9.36
C LEU A 10 -8.09 5.50 9.14
N LEU A 11 -9.12 4.70 8.82
CA LEU A 11 -8.94 3.27 8.55
C LEU A 11 -8.09 3.05 7.29
N GLU A 12 -8.37 3.78 6.23
CA GLU A 12 -7.62 3.73 4.98
C GLU A 12 -6.16 4.16 5.17
N ALA A 13 -5.93 5.28 5.87
CA ALA A 13 -4.57 5.74 6.19
C ALA A 13 -3.80 4.71 7.04
N GLY A 14 -4.47 4.05 7.99
CA GLY A 14 -3.90 2.97 8.78
C GLY A 14 -3.50 1.77 7.92
N MET A 15 -4.36 1.34 7.00
CA MET A 15 -4.07 0.22 6.10
C MET A 15 -2.92 0.52 5.12
N ILE A 16 -2.86 1.73 4.58
CA ILE A 16 -1.76 2.19 3.73
C ILE A 16 -0.45 2.24 4.53
N GLY A 17 -0.48 2.74 5.76
CA GLY A 17 0.68 2.76 6.65
C GLY A 17 1.20 1.35 6.96
N MET A 18 0.32 0.39 7.22
CA MET A 18 0.68 -1.01 7.45
C MET A 18 1.24 -1.66 6.18
N ALA A 19 0.68 -1.36 5.01
CA ALA A 19 1.22 -1.83 3.73
C ALA A 19 2.62 -1.27 3.47
N ALA A 20 2.85 0.02 3.71
CA ALA A 20 4.16 0.65 3.57
C ALA A 20 5.20 0.03 4.52
N LYS A 21 4.83 -0.24 5.78
CA LYS A 21 5.68 -0.94 6.73
C LYS A 21 6.00 -2.35 6.25
N SER A 22 5.02 -3.12 5.82
CA SER A 22 5.23 -4.48 5.31
C SER A 22 6.12 -4.52 4.08
N ASN A 23 6.05 -3.53 3.21
CA ASN A 23 6.96 -3.38 2.07
C ASN A 23 8.40 -3.12 2.51
N SER A 24 8.59 -2.26 3.52
CA SER A 24 9.92 -2.01 4.11
C SER A 24 10.49 -3.25 4.79
N ASP A 25 9.66 -3.98 5.52
CA ASP A 25 10.04 -5.24 6.18
C ASP A 25 10.43 -6.30 5.13
N TYR A 26 9.67 -6.41 4.05
CA TYR A 26 10.00 -7.30 2.93
C TYR A 26 11.37 -7.00 2.32
N ALA A 27 11.66 -5.73 2.03
CA ALA A 27 12.95 -5.31 1.47
C ALA A 27 14.12 -5.62 2.43
N SER A 28 13.92 -5.43 3.73
CA SER A 28 14.91 -5.77 4.76
C SER A 28 15.16 -7.27 4.84
N PHE A 29 14.11 -8.08 4.84
CA PHE A 29 14.22 -9.55 4.86
C PHE A 29 14.80 -10.11 3.56
N GLN A 30 14.54 -9.47 2.43
CA GLN A 30 15.17 -9.83 1.16
C GLN A 30 16.70 -9.62 1.23
N THR A 31 17.13 -8.48 1.76
CA THR A 31 18.56 -8.21 1.95
C THR A 31 19.21 -9.22 2.91
N GLU A 32 18.52 -9.57 3.98
CA GLU A 32 18.98 -10.60 4.93
C GLU A 32 19.09 -11.96 4.24
N TYR A 33 18.07 -12.35 3.47
CA TYR A 33 18.08 -13.59 2.71
C TYR A 33 19.27 -13.67 1.76
N ASP A 34 19.52 -12.62 0.97
CA ASP A 34 20.63 -12.56 0.02
C ASP A 34 21.99 -12.66 0.74
N THR A 35 22.12 -12.01 1.89
CA THR A 35 23.33 -12.06 2.72
C THR A 35 23.58 -13.47 3.25
N GLN A 36 22.56 -14.11 3.81
CA GLN A 36 22.68 -15.46 4.35
C GLN A 36 22.91 -16.51 3.26
N LEU A 37 22.31 -16.32 2.07
CA LEU A 37 22.54 -17.17 0.93
C LEU A 37 23.99 -17.06 0.43
N ALA A 38 24.56 -15.87 0.39
CA ALA A 38 25.96 -15.66 0.05
C ALA A 38 26.90 -16.34 1.06
N ASN A 39 26.62 -16.21 2.35
CA ASN A 39 27.37 -16.89 3.42
C ASN A 39 27.27 -18.41 3.31
N TYR A 40 26.08 -18.93 3.03
CA TYR A 40 25.87 -20.37 2.82
C TYR A 40 26.70 -20.89 1.64
N ASN A 41 26.70 -20.18 0.52
CA ASN A 41 27.43 -20.57 -0.69
C ASN A 41 28.96 -20.47 -0.49
N ALA A 42 29.45 -19.59 0.40
CA ALA A 42 30.86 -19.43 0.72
C ALA A 42 31.35 -20.40 1.81
N ALA A 43 30.43 -21.07 2.53
CA ALA A 43 30.80 -21.93 3.63
C ALA A 43 31.45 -23.23 3.14
N THR A 44 32.59 -23.59 3.75
CA THR A 44 33.36 -24.80 3.44
C THR A 44 33.36 -25.83 4.57
N VAL A 45 33.03 -25.40 5.79
CA VAL A 45 32.98 -26.25 6.98
C VAL A 45 31.55 -26.76 7.20
N THR A 46 31.38 -28.04 7.43
CA THR A 46 30.06 -28.69 7.57
C THR A 46 29.18 -28.07 8.64
N ALA A 47 29.75 -27.67 9.79
CA ALA A 47 29.01 -26.99 10.85
C ALA A 47 28.48 -25.61 10.41
N ASP A 48 29.29 -24.86 9.67
CA ASP A 48 28.88 -23.55 9.13
C ASP A 48 27.82 -23.69 8.06
N ILE A 49 27.93 -24.70 7.21
CA ILE A 49 26.89 -25.01 6.20
C ILE A 49 25.54 -25.25 6.85
N ALA A 50 25.50 -26.05 7.92
CA ALA A 50 24.23 -26.32 8.62
C ALA A 50 23.65 -25.06 9.27
N SER A 51 24.53 -24.25 9.89
CA SER A 51 24.11 -22.99 10.53
C SER A 51 23.60 -21.97 9.53
N PHE A 52 24.32 -21.72 8.44
CA PHE A 52 23.88 -20.78 7.40
C PHE A 52 22.64 -21.26 6.66
N LYS A 53 22.47 -22.57 6.46
CA LYS A 53 21.25 -23.15 5.90
C LYS A 53 20.03 -22.80 6.75
N ALA A 54 20.15 -22.93 8.07
CA ALA A 54 19.06 -22.57 8.98
C ALA A 54 18.70 -21.07 8.89
N LEU A 55 19.71 -20.20 8.80
CA LEU A 55 19.53 -18.76 8.66
C LEU A 55 18.88 -18.38 7.31
N VAL A 56 19.27 -19.04 6.22
CA VAL A 56 18.65 -18.85 4.90
C VAL A 56 17.18 -19.25 4.92
N VAL A 57 16.83 -20.37 5.53
CA VAL A 57 15.44 -20.82 5.65
C VAL A 57 14.62 -19.85 6.49
N GLN A 58 15.17 -19.37 7.60
CA GLN A 58 14.49 -18.39 8.45
C GLN A 58 14.27 -17.07 7.70
N ALA A 59 15.29 -16.52 7.06
CA ALA A 59 15.20 -15.28 6.31
C ALA A 59 14.16 -15.39 5.16
N ARG A 60 14.10 -16.53 4.48
CA ARG A 60 13.10 -16.81 3.46
C ARG A 60 11.69 -16.83 4.03
N THR A 61 11.49 -17.45 5.18
CA THR A 61 10.19 -17.50 5.85
C THR A 61 9.73 -16.11 6.25
N ASP A 62 10.63 -15.29 6.81
CA ASP A 62 10.34 -13.92 7.21
C ASP A 62 9.99 -13.05 5.99
N MET A 63 10.70 -13.22 4.89
CA MET A 63 10.43 -12.53 3.63
C MET A 63 9.04 -12.88 3.06
N ILE A 64 8.69 -14.17 3.05
CA ILE A 64 7.36 -14.64 2.59
C ILE A 64 6.26 -14.07 3.48
N SER A 65 6.44 -14.13 4.80
CA SER A 65 5.48 -13.58 5.76
C SER A 65 5.26 -12.07 5.56
N ALA A 66 6.33 -11.30 5.34
CA ALA A 66 6.23 -9.87 5.06
C ALA A 66 5.51 -9.59 3.74
N ASN A 67 5.75 -10.40 2.71
CA ASN A 67 5.05 -10.29 1.44
C ASN A 67 3.55 -10.60 1.57
N ASP A 68 3.19 -11.61 2.35
CA ASP A 68 1.78 -11.96 2.61
C ASP A 68 1.07 -10.84 3.37
N GLN A 69 1.72 -10.23 4.34
CA GLN A 69 1.20 -9.05 5.04
C GLN A 69 1.05 -7.85 4.12
N LEU A 70 2.00 -7.57 3.25
CA LEU A 70 1.92 -6.51 2.26
C LEU A 70 0.71 -6.72 1.34
N THR A 71 0.51 -7.94 0.84
CA THR A 71 -0.64 -8.29 -0.01
C THR A 71 -1.96 -8.12 0.75
N LEU A 72 -2.04 -8.60 1.99
CA LEU A 72 -3.23 -8.47 2.83
C LEU A 72 -3.60 -7.01 3.09
N PHE A 73 -2.66 -6.18 3.53
CA PHE A 73 -2.92 -4.78 3.84
C PHE A 73 -3.22 -3.96 2.60
N SER A 74 -2.58 -4.26 1.47
CA SER A 74 -2.88 -3.59 0.19
C SER A 74 -4.29 -3.93 -0.30
N ALA A 75 -4.71 -5.20 -0.21
CA ALA A 75 -6.06 -5.62 -0.54
C ALA A 75 -7.11 -5.00 0.40
N ALA A 76 -6.81 -4.95 1.71
CA ALA A 76 -7.68 -4.32 2.70
C ALA A 76 -7.85 -2.81 2.45
N ALA A 77 -6.77 -2.09 2.12
CA ALA A 77 -6.82 -0.68 1.77
C ALA A 77 -7.69 -0.45 0.53
N GLY A 78 -7.53 -1.26 -0.52
CA GLY A 78 -8.38 -1.23 -1.71
C GLY A 78 -9.86 -1.49 -1.40
N GLY A 79 -10.14 -2.45 -0.53
CA GLY A 79 -11.50 -2.76 -0.07
C GLY A 79 -12.14 -1.61 0.68
N VAL A 80 -11.42 -0.99 1.61
CA VAL A 80 -11.90 0.19 2.36
C VAL A 80 -12.17 1.36 1.42
N PHE A 81 -11.29 1.59 0.45
CA PHE A 81 -11.47 2.64 -0.56
C PHE A 81 -12.76 2.41 -1.37
N LEU A 82 -13.01 1.20 -1.85
CA LEU A 82 -14.22 0.87 -2.60
C LEU A 82 -15.48 1.06 -1.77
N ILE A 83 -15.49 0.61 -0.53
CA ILE A 83 -16.63 0.79 0.39
C ILE A 83 -16.86 2.28 0.65
N SER A 84 -15.80 3.06 0.85
CA SER A 84 -15.88 4.51 1.05
C SER A 84 -16.46 5.22 -0.17
N ALA A 85 -16.05 4.82 -1.37
CA ALA A 85 -16.56 5.37 -2.62
C ALA A 85 -18.06 5.06 -2.82
N ILE A 86 -18.46 3.81 -2.58
CA ILE A 86 -19.87 3.38 -2.64
C ILE A 86 -20.70 4.14 -1.59
N HIS A 87 -20.20 4.24 -0.37
CA HIS A 87 -20.88 4.98 0.70
C HIS A 87 -21.07 6.46 0.33
N ALA A 88 -20.01 7.10 -0.19
CA ALA A 88 -20.08 8.48 -0.66
C ALA A 88 -21.08 8.66 -1.81
N TYR A 89 -21.16 7.69 -2.72
CA TYR A 89 -22.13 7.71 -3.82
C TYR A 89 -23.57 7.61 -3.32
N ILE A 90 -23.85 6.72 -2.38
CA ILE A 90 -25.20 6.50 -1.82
C ILE A 90 -25.64 7.65 -0.92
N THR A 91 -24.71 8.19 -0.11
CA THR A 91 -25.01 9.22 0.90
C THR A 91 -24.67 10.64 0.46
N GLY A 92 -24.08 10.78 -0.73
CA GLY A 92 -23.75 12.07 -1.33
C GLY A 92 -24.99 12.95 -1.55
N PRO A 93 -24.83 14.26 -1.74
CA PRO A 93 -25.92 15.17 -2.00
C PRO A 93 -26.67 14.73 -3.26
N THR A 94 -27.99 14.67 -3.18
CA THR A 94 -28.84 14.38 -4.32
C THR A 94 -28.69 15.48 -5.39
N LEU A 95 -28.80 15.11 -6.66
CA LEU A 95 -28.68 16.02 -7.82
C LEU A 95 -29.55 17.28 -7.74
N ALA A 96 -30.52 17.31 -6.82
CA ALA A 96 -31.39 18.48 -6.56
C ALA A 96 -30.63 19.69 -5.98
N GLU A 97 -29.46 19.49 -5.38
CA GLU A 97 -28.66 20.59 -4.82
C GLU A 97 -27.59 21.13 -5.80
N GLY A 98 -27.58 20.66 -7.04
CA GLY A 98 -26.58 20.98 -8.05
C GLY A 98 -25.23 20.31 -7.76
N PRO A 99 -24.39 20.09 -8.77
CA PRO A 99 -23.08 19.48 -8.58
C PRO A 99 -22.23 20.45 -7.76
N LYS A 100 -22.00 20.14 -6.47
CA LYS A 100 -20.89 20.74 -5.74
C LYS A 100 -19.64 20.41 -6.52
N GLN A 101 -19.02 21.41 -7.14
CA GLN A 101 -17.83 21.21 -7.95
C GLN A 101 -16.78 20.54 -7.07
N LEU A 102 -16.34 19.35 -7.47
CA LEU A 102 -15.19 18.72 -6.85
C LEU A 102 -14.03 19.71 -6.92
N PRO A 103 -13.29 19.93 -5.84
CA PRO A 103 -12.14 20.82 -5.83
C PRO A 103 -11.04 20.35 -6.78
N LEU A 104 -11.15 19.12 -7.26
CA LEU A 104 -10.22 18.51 -8.19
C LEU A 104 -10.90 18.34 -9.55
N ARG A 105 -10.43 18.99 -10.57
CA ARG A 105 -10.87 18.80 -11.96
C ARG A 105 -9.74 18.19 -12.78
N LEU A 106 -10.06 17.09 -13.43
CA LEU A 106 -9.25 16.58 -14.53
C LEU A 106 -9.60 17.42 -15.78
N ALA A 107 -8.66 18.20 -16.26
CA ALA A 107 -8.79 18.94 -17.51
C ALA A 107 -7.78 18.38 -18.51
N TYR A 108 -8.28 17.98 -19.67
CA TYR A 108 -7.43 17.61 -20.80
C TYR A 108 -7.09 18.88 -21.62
N ASP A 109 -5.81 19.13 -21.81
CA ASP A 109 -5.34 20.20 -22.66
C ASP A 109 -4.99 19.64 -24.06
N PRO A 110 -5.81 19.97 -25.10
CA PRO A 110 -5.61 19.43 -26.43
C PRO A 110 -4.36 20.00 -27.13
N VAL A 111 -3.83 21.13 -26.69
CA VAL A 111 -2.64 21.77 -27.27
C VAL A 111 -1.38 21.01 -26.89
N TRP A 112 -1.28 20.66 -25.62
CA TRP A 112 -0.11 19.97 -25.05
C TRP A 112 -0.29 18.46 -24.96
N LYS A 113 -1.46 17.93 -25.33
CA LYS A 113 -1.84 16.50 -25.18
C LYS A 113 -1.57 15.93 -23.81
N GLN A 114 -1.74 16.75 -22.76
CA GLN A 114 -1.50 16.39 -21.37
C GLN A 114 -2.78 16.51 -20.56
N THR A 115 -2.97 15.55 -19.67
CA THR A 115 -4.04 15.60 -18.67
C THR A 115 -3.51 16.40 -17.47
N GLN A 116 -4.13 17.53 -17.15
CA GLN A 116 -3.77 18.36 -16.02
C GLN A 116 -4.76 18.19 -14.88
N LEU A 117 -4.24 18.02 -13.68
CA LEU A 117 -5.02 18.04 -12.45
C LEU A 117 -5.12 19.50 -11.98
N LYS A 118 -6.31 20.10 -12.06
CA LYS A 118 -6.53 21.47 -11.60
C LYS A 118 -7.26 21.47 -10.27
N TRP A 119 -6.66 22.12 -9.28
CA TRP A 119 -7.30 22.41 -8.01
C TRP A 119 -8.10 23.70 -8.14
N VAL A 120 -9.41 23.60 -8.00
CA VAL A 120 -10.29 24.79 -8.05
C VAL A 120 -10.66 25.14 -6.61
N ILE A 121 -10.11 26.25 -6.11
CA ILE A 121 -10.53 26.82 -4.82
C ILE A 121 -11.65 27.79 -5.15
N SER A 122 -12.89 27.45 -4.74
CA SER A 122 -14.00 28.42 -4.70
C SER A 122 -13.86 29.23 -3.41
N LEU A 123 -13.50 30.46 -3.53
CA LEU A 123 -13.59 31.45 -2.46
C LEU A 123 -15.02 31.96 -2.32
#